data_5b70c3f627891d632d62b10d461593bb
#
_entry.id   5b70c3f627891d632d62b10d461593bb
#
_cell.length_a   1.000
_cell.length_b   1.000
_cell.length_c   1.000
_cell.angle_alpha   90.00
_cell.angle_beta   90.00
_cell.angle_gamma   90.00
#
_symmetry.space_group_name_H-M   'P 1'
#
loop_
_entity.id
_entity.type
_entity.pdbx_description
1 polymer ?
#
loop_
_entity_poly.entity_id
_entity_poly.type
_entity_poly.pdbx_seq_one_letter_code
_entity_poly.pdbx_strand_id
1 'polypeptide(L)'
;TLKSAVMARRNLYKKILNSEIIPMYSASSEEYKQDCEKLYPVVCEIIDILTCFMDELDAAKRDINKFSFSDVMHFAIDLLFKLDQDGNITYTELADEYRKRYCEILVDEYQDTNSAQDTLFEVISNGNNLFMVGDVKQSIYGFRLAMPQIFNNKREEYNDFSKSQLYGSEKIVLNKNFRSQKGVCDFVNFVFSHLMSKEVGDVDYNETEYLNYGASYETKPYSSAELVLTYLPTDEDKAVYEAKEVAQYIINSVRNEEQINGSDGNARSVGYGDFAVLFRAGKNNIPVYSRVFKEYGIPVYSENKTGLFDNSEIIILVSLLKIIDNPMQDIPLLSTLMSVFYGYTPDDISLAKLNHPAKNLYSSILSDNRFSKIVDDLKKYREYSASMSVESLIRQILADTSYLSVVSVMGNAEQHRLNVMKFVNMAKAFDSGDSVGLTAFIRYIDSITELGLNVEGESVANSNNDCVQLMTVHKSKGLEFPICILADASHKYNNDREPYCINDSWGVGLKGYNSDGMYRYNSIQFDFIRNINDTAAMSENLRVLYVAMTRAKEKFVAFISDKSFRSRVNRLSEKIYKGRILPFAVRQINNDGDLLLVTALLHKNSSVLREWCENSIEYDRESNFTLSLNVIEE
;
A
#
# COMPACT_ATOMS: atom_id res chain seq x y z
N THR A 1 -33.85 -20.91 -14.94
CA THR A 1 -34.67 -22.13 -14.69
C THR A 1 -34.22 -22.85 -13.44
N LEU A 2 -35.09 -23.67 -12.79
CA LEU A 2 -34.72 -24.46 -11.61
C LEU A 2 -33.48 -25.33 -11.87
N LYS A 3 -33.33 -25.83 -13.10
CA LYS A 3 -32.17 -26.64 -13.54
C LYS A 3 -30.87 -25.84 -13.51
N SER A 4 -30.86 -24.58 -13.98
CA SER A 4 -29.64 -23.73 -13.94
C SER A 4 -29.25 -23.39 -12.50
N ALA A 5 -30.19 -23.08 -11.63
CA ALA A 5 -29.93 -22.84 -10.21
C ALA A 5 -29.35 -24.07 -9.48
N VAL A 6 -29.86 -25.27 -9.77
CA VAL A 6 -29.34 -26.53 -9.20
C VAL A 6 -27.92 -26.79 -9.73
N MET A 7 -27.65 -26.52 -11.01
CA MET A 7 -26.32 -26.73 -11.59
C MET A 7 -25.30 -25.72 -11.04
N ALA A 8 -25.67 -24.47 -10.87
CA ALA A 8 -24.81 -23.44 -10.26
C ALA A 8 -24.42 -23.84 -8.82
N ARG A 9 -25.39 -24.26 -8.00
CA ARG A 9 -25.11 -24.76 -6.64
C ARG A 9 -24.23 -25.98 -6.63
N ARG A 10 -24.51 -26.97 -7.49
CA ARG A 10 -23.64 -28.15 -7.62
C ARG A 10 -22.20 -27.77 -7.96
N ASN A 11 -22.01 -26.82 -8.86
CA ASN A 11 -20.68 -26.35 -9.26
C ASN A 11 -19.97 -25.60 -8.10
N LEU A 12 -20.72 -24.80 -7.33
CA LEU A 12 -20.21 -24.16 -6.13
C LEU A 12 -19.74 -25.19 -5.09
N TYR A 13 -20.58 -26.18 -4.76
CA TYR A 13 -20.20 -27.26 -3.83
C TYR A 13 -19.01 -28.06 -4.33
N LYS A 14 -18.95 -28.39 -5.63
CA LYS A 14 -17.77 -29.04 -6.21
C LYS A 14 -16.52 -28.19 -6.09
N LYS A 15 -16.65 -26.88 -6.28
CA LYS A 15 -15.52 -25.97 -6.16
C LYS A 15 -15.00 -25.94 -4.72
N ILE A 16 -15.89 -25.78 -3.73
CA ILE A 16 -15.53 -25.83 -2.30
C ILE A 16 -14.87 -27.17 -1.95
N LEU A 17 -15.50 -28.27 -2.36
CA LEU A 17 -14.96 -29.61 -2.10
C LEU A 17 -13.54 -29.76 -2.67
N ASN A 18 -13.32 -29.32 -3.90
CA ASN A 18 -12.04 -29.49 -4.58
C ASN A 18 -10.97 -28.49 -4.12
N SER A 19 -11.35 -27.25 -3.73
CA SER A 19 -10.38 -26.21 -3.37
C SER A 19 -10.04 -26.18 -1.88
N GLU A 20 -10.94 -26.61 -1.01
CA GLU A 20 -10.79 -26.44 0.44
C GLU A 20 -10.79 -27.78 1.19
N ILE A 21 -11.66 -28.73 0.83
CA ILE A 21 -11.80 -29.96 1.59
C ILE A 21 -10.87 -31.05 1.09
N ILE A 22 -10.87 -31.33 -0.22
CA ILE A 22 -10.02 -32.39 -0.78
C ILE A 22 -8.53 -32.18 -0.51
N PRO A 23 -7.96 -30.96 -0.63
CA PRO A 23 -6.55 -30.75 -0.29
C PRO A 23 -6.20 -31.14 1.16
N MET A 24 -7.10 -30.86 2.11
CA MET A 24 -6.90 -31.22 3.52
C MET A 24 -6.91 -32.73 3.78
N TYR A 25 -7.58 -33.50 2.92
CA TYR A 25 -7.73 -34.96 3.05
C TYR A 25 -7.08 -35.73 1.88
N SER A 26 -6.23 -35.06 1.10
CA SER A 26 -5.61 -35.64 -0.10
C SER A 26 -4.50 -36.65 0.20
N ALA A 27 -3.97 -36.67 1.42
CA ALA A 27 -2.89 -37.54 1.83
C ALA A 27 -3.28 -38.35 3.08
N SER A 28 -2.79 -39.60 3.13
CA SER A 28 -2.90 -40.43 4.30
C SER A 28 -1.95 -39.99 5.42
N SER A 29 -2.20 -40.46 6.65
CA SER A 29 -1.28 -40.16 7.77
C SER A 29 0.15 -40.64 7.52
N GLU A 30 0.31 -41.70 6.74
CA GLU A 30 1.63 -42.27 6.38
C GLU A 30 2.34 -41.38 5.37
N GLU A 31 1.64 -40.88 4.33
CA GLU A 31 2.20 -39.95 3.36
C GLU A 31 2.58 -38.60 4.03
N TYR A 32 1.75 -38.13 4.97
CA TYR A 32 2.07 -36.97 5.77
C TYR A 32 3.37 -37.15 6.58
N LYS A 33 3.53 -38.30 7.24
CA LYS A 33 4.74 -38.61 8.00
C LYS A 33 5.96 -38.69 7.10
N GLN A 34 5.84 -39.30 5.91
CA GLN A 34 6.92 -39.35 4.92
C GLN A 34 7.31 -37.94 4.42
N ASP A 35 6.35 -37.04 4.20
CA ASP A 35 6.62 -35.65 3.82
C ASP A 35 7.36 -34.91 4.94
N CYS A 36 6.93 -35.09 6.21
CA CYS A 36 7.63 -34.52 7.35
C CYS A 36 9.08 -35.02 7.44
N GLU A 37 9.30 -36.33 7.30
CA GLU A 37 10.64 -36.92 7.35
C GLU A 37 11.55 -36.43 6.23
N LYS A 38 11.02 -36.13 5.05
CA LYS A 38 11.77 -35.57 3.91
C LYS A 38 12.04 -34.06 4.06
N LEU A 39 11.07 -33.30 4.56
CA LEU A 39 11.16 -31.85 4.60
C LEU A 39 11.84 -31.33 5.88
N TYR A 40 11.77 -32.06 6.99
CA TYR A 40 12.37 -31.67 8.26
C TYR A 40 13.86 -31.32 8.17
N PRO A 41 14.73 -32.16 7.54
CA PRO A 41 16.15 -31.80 7.37
C PRO A 41 16.35 -30.50 6.60
N VAL A 42 15.51 -30.22 5.59
CA VAL A 42 15.56 -28.98 4.80
C VAL A 42 15.20 -27.78 5.66
N VAL A 43 14.18 -27.89 6.50
CA VAL A 43 13.78 -26.85 7.44
C VAL A 43 14.89 -26.58 8.46
N CYS A 44 15.52 -27.62 9.01
CA CYS A 44 16.65 -27.48 9.93
C CYS A 44 17.81 -26.72 9.28
N GLU A 45 18.21 -27.12 8.05
CA GLU A 45 19.28 -26.43 7.32
C GLU A 45 18.95 -24.96 7.04
N ILE A 46 17.68 -24.63 6.70
CA ILE A 46 17.26 -23.24 6.53
C ILE A 46 17.38 -22.47 7.86
N ILE A 47 17.00 -23.06 8.98
CA ILE A 47 17.11 -22.44 10.32
C ILE A 47 18.59 -22.21 10.65
N ASP A 48 19.46 -23.18 10.41
CA ASP A 48 20.88 -23.07 10.69
C ASP A 48 21.54 -21.96 9.85
N ILE A 49 21.20 -21.88 8.55
CA ILE A 49 21.65 -20.80 7.67
C ILE A 49 21.15 -19.42 8.16
N LEU A 50 19.89 -19.31 8.53
CA LEU A 50 19.31 -18.06 9.03
C LEU A 50 19.95 -17.64 10.36
N THR A 51 20.17 -18.58 11.28
CA THR A 51 20.84 -18.30 12.56
C THR A 51 22.25 -17.78 12.33
N CYS A 52 23.05 -18.46 11.49
CA CYS A 52 24.38 -18.01 11.13
C CYS A 52 24.38 -16.62 10.48
N PHE A 53 23.43 -16.37 9.57
CA PHE A 53 23.27 -15.04 8.93
C PHE A 53 22.93 -13.96 9.96
N MET A 54 22.04 -14.24 10.91
CA MET A 54 21.65 -13.26 11.95
C MET A 54 22.86 -12.93 12.85
N ASP A 55 23.65 -13.92 13.26
CA ASP A 55 24.84 -13.71 14.06
C ASP A 55 25.88 -12.84 13.34
N GLU A 56 26.16 -13.14 12.07
CA GLU A 56 27.07 -12.35 11.22
C GLU A 56 26.55 -10.91 10.99
N LEU A 57 25.24 -10.77 10.76
CA LEU A 57 24.59 -9.45 10.60
C LEU A 57 24.70 -8.61 11.85
N ASP A 58 24.47 -9.20 13.03
CA ASP A 58 24.58 -8.51 14.33
C ASP A 58 26.02 -8.11 14.61
N ALA A 59 27.00 -8.97 14.29
CA ALA A 59 28.41 -8.62 14.41
C ALA A 59 28.77 -7.43 13.47
N ALA A 60 28.35 -7.48 12.22
CA ALA A 60 28.57 -6.39 11.27
C ALA A 60 27.92 -5.07 11.70
N LYS A 61 26.68 -5.11 12.22
CA LYS A 61 25.99 -3.92 12.76
C LYS A 61 26.76 -3.29 13.93
N ARG A 62 27.29 -4.12 14.83
CA ARG A 62 28.08 -3.68 16.00
C ARG A 62 29.40 -3.05 15.56
N ASP A 63 30.09 -3.64 14.58
CA ASP A 63 31.37 -3.12 14.05
C ASP A 63 31.23 -1.71 13.45
N ILE A 64 30.14 -1.46 12.74
CA ILE A 64 29.87 -0.13 12.14
C ILE A 64 29.01 0.79 13.03
N ASN A 65 28.59 0.31 14.21
CA ASN A 65 27.70 1.01 15.18
C ASN A 65 26.41 1.56 14.51
N LYS A 66 25.77 0.74 13.66
CA LYS A 66 24.51 1.09 12.99
C LYS A 66 23.46 0.02 13.26
N PHE A 67 22.34 0.43 13.84
CA PHE A 67 21.24 -0.44 14.24
C PHE A 67 19.93 -0.04 13.57
N SER A 68 19.06 -1.01 13.33
CA SER A 68 17.68 -0.77 12.85
C SER A 68 16.77 -0.36 14.02
N PHE A 69 15.61 0.21 13.72
CA PHE A 69 14.60 0.50 14.73
C PHE A 69 14.13 -0.75 15.48
N SER A 70 14.10 -1.91 14.81
CA SER A 70 13.79 -3.19 15.43
C SER A 70 14.86 -3.59 16.45
N ASP A 71 16.15 -3.43 16.13
CA ASP A 71 17.23 -3.73 17.05
C ASP A 71 17.14 -2.87 18.32
N VAL A 72 16.83 -1.57 18.15
CA VAL A 72 16.66 -0.64 19.28
C VAL A 72 15.52 -1.08 20.20
N MET A 73 14.41 -1.57 19.63
CA MET A 73 13.29 -2.08 20.41
C MET A 73 13.65 -3.35 21.17
N HIS A 74 14.36 -4.30 20.56
CA HIS A 74 14.83 -5.51 21.23
C HIS A 74 15.84 -5.17 22.32
N PHE A 75 16.77 -4.25 22.09
CA PHE A 75 17.70 -3.80 23.16
C PHE A 75 16.96 -3.17 24.34
N ALA A 76 15.89 -2.40 24.08
CA ALA A 76 15.09 -1.84 25.18
C ALA A 76 14.41 -2.95 25.99
N ILE A 77 13.88 -3.98 25.32
CA ILE A 77 13.28 -5.15 25.97
C ILE A 77 14.32 -5.89 26.81
N ASP A 78 15.49 -6.19 26.26
CA ASP A 78 16.59 -6.90 26.94
C ASP A 78 17.13 -6.14 28.19
N LEU A 79 17.03 -4.81 28.16
CA LEU A 79 17.39 -3.97 29.30
C LEU A 79 16.34 -3.98 30.41
N LEU A 80 15.08 -4.23 30.08
CA LEU A 80 13.97 -4.12 31.03
C LEU A 80 13.59 -5.43 31.69
N PHE A 81 13.80 -6.58 31.03
CA PHE A 81 13.56 -7.88 31.66
C PHE A 81 14.49 -8.96 31.12
N LYS A 82 14.55 -10.06 31.85
CA LYS A 82 15.27 -11.28 31.44
C LYS A 82 14.35 -12.47 31.60
N LEU A 83 14.48 -13.43 30.70
CA LEU A 83 13.85 -14.74 30.84
C LEU A 83 14.79 -15.64 31.64
N ASP A 84 14.26 -16.32 32.67
CA ASP A 84 14.98 -17.37 33.36
C ASP A 84 15.02 -18.67 32.52
N GLN A 85 15.68 -19.72 33.05
CA GLN A 85 15.80 -21.01 32.35
C GLN A 85 14.45 -21.73 32.18
N ASP A 86 13.44 -21.37 32.93
CA ASP A 86 12.09 -21.92 32.92
C ASP A 86 11.13 -21.02 32.04
N GLY A 87 11.65 -19.93 31.46
CA GLY A 87 10.89 -19.01 30.65
C GLY A 87 10.08 -17.97 31.42
N ASN A 88 10.29 -17.83 32.74
CA ASN A 88 9.61 -16.81 33.54
C ASN A 88 10.29 -15.44 33.35
N ILE A 89 9.48 -14.39 33.33
CA ILE A 89 9.95 -13.01 33.21
C ILE A 89 10.46 -12.50 34.57
N THR A 90 11.71 -12.07 34.60
CA THR A 90 12.30 -11.38 35.73
C THR A 90 12.60 -9.93 35.35
N TYR A 91 11.95 -8.98 36.02
CA TYR A 91 12.12 -7.55 35.74
C TYR A 91 13.45 -7.04 36.32
N THR A 92 14.07 -6.11 35.62
CA THR A 92 15.28 -5.43 36.07
C THR A 92 14.93 -4.23 36.96
N GLU A 93 15.92 -3.73 37.71
CA GLU A 93 15.76 -2.50 38.51
C GLU A 93 15.32 -1.31 37.63
N LEU A 94 15.78 -1.26 36.40
CA LEU A 94 15.39 -0.24 35.43
C LEU A 94 13.90 -0.31 35.07
N ALA A 95 13.35 -1.51 34.91
CA ALA A 95 11.91 -1.68 34.69
C ALA A 95 11.10 -1.18 35.90
N ASP A 96 11.55 -1.50 37.10
CA ASP A 96 10.92 -1.04 38.35
C ASP A 96 10.99 0.48 38.53
N GLU A 97 12.05 1.12 38.02
CA GLU A 97 12.17 2.57 38.00
C GLU A 97 11.11 3.19 37.06
N TYR A 98 10.97 2.67 35.84
CA TYR A 98 9.94 3.15 34.89
C TYR A 98 8.52 2.92 35.38
N ARG A 99 8.23 1.76 36.01
CA ARG A 99 6.94 1.46 36.65
C ARG A 99 6.54 2.44 37.75
N LYS A 100 7.51 2.95 38.49
CA LYS A 100 7.32 3.98 39.53
C LYS A 100 7.21 5.38 38.93
N ARG A 101 7.88 5.62 37.79
CA ARG A 101 7.97 6.93 37.16
C ARG A 101 6.69 7.30 36.40
N TYR A 102 6.10 6.34 35.67
CA TYR A 102 4.92 6.62 34.87
C TYR A 102 3.64 6.45 35.69
N CYS A 103 2.91 7.57 35.88
CA CYS A 103 1.59 7.55 36.48
C CYS A 103 0.57 6.92 35.56
N GLU A 104 0.63 7.25 34.28
CA GLU A 104 -0.27 6.76 33.22
C GLU A 104 0.53 6.53 31.92
N ILE A 105 0.16 5.50 31.18
CA ILE A 105 0.69 5.13 29.87
C ILE A 105 -0.51 5.13 28.93
N LEU A 106 -0.52 6.05 27.95
CA LEU A 106 -1.61 6.22 26.99
C LEU A 106 -1.12 5.79 25.61
N VAL A 107 -1.78 4.81 25.02
CA VAL A 107 -1.42 4.27 23.70
C VAL A 107 -2.62 4.39 22.78
N ASP A 108 -2.46 5.15 21.70
CA ASP A 108 -3.44 5.28 20.63
C ASP A 108 -3.15 4.28 19.51
N GLU A 109 -4.15 4.00 18.66
CA GLU A 109 -4.07 3.06 17.54
C GLU A 109 -3.52 1.68 17.96
N TYR A 110 -3.94 1.19 19.13
CA TYR A 110 -3.38 -0.05 19.71
C TYR A 110 -3.52 -1.29 18.84
N GLN A 111 -4.50 -1.31 17.92
CA GLN A 111 -4.69 -2.40 16.96
C GLN A 111 -3.51 -2.57 15.98
N ASP A 112 -2.63 -1.58 15.87
CA ASP A 112 -1.43 -1.65 15.03
C ASP A 112 -0.17 -2.06 15.79
N THR A 113 -0.32 -2.42 17.06
CA THR A 113 0.77 -2.86 17.94
C THR A 113 1.24 -4.28 17.54
N ASN A 114 2.55 -4.50 17.57
CA ASN A 114 3.16 -5.82 17.47
C ASN A 114 3.50 -6.40 18.85
N SER A 115 3.89 -7.68 18.89
CA SER A 115 4.19 -8.36 20.16
C SER A 115 5.32 -7.71 20.97
N ALA A 116 6.37 -7.21 20.30
CA ALA A 116 7.49 -6.55 20.99
C ALA A 116 7.05 -5.22 21.63
N GLN A 117 6.21 -4.44 20.94
CA GLN A 117 5.64 -3.20 21.47
C GLN A 117 4.68 -3.47 22.63
N ASP A 118 3.82 -4.49 22.51
CA ASP A 118 2.91 -4.90 23.58
C ASP A 118 3.69 -5.31 24.85
N THR A 119 4.70 -6.15 24.68
CA THR A 119 5.62 -6.54 25.76
C THR A 119 6.26 -5.32 26.41
N LEU A 120 6.74 -4.36 25.62
CA LEU A 120 7.35 -3.14 26.16
C LEU A 120 6.36 -2.35 27.03
N PHE A 121 5.14 -2.14 26.55
CA PHE A 121 4.10 -1.42 27.31
C PHE A 121 3.73 -2.16 28.60
N GLU A 122 3.61 -3.48 28.57
CA GLU A 122 3.33 -4.27 29.77
C GLU A 122 4.47 -4.23 30.79
N VAL A 123 5.72 -4.31 30.33
CA VAL A 123 6.89 -4.29 31.21
C VAL A 123 7.03 -2.96 31.95
N ILE A 124 6.77 -1.82 31.29
CA ILE A 124 6.88 -0.51 31.94
C ILE A 124 5.60 -0.10 32.71
N SER A 125 4.51 -0.86 32.57
CA SER A 125 3.25 -0.64 33.29
C SER A 125 3.33 -1.22 34.70
N ASN A 126 2.70 -0.54 35.66
CA ASN A 126 2.51 -1.05 37.04
C ASN A 126 1.31 -2.01 37.16
N GLY A 127 0.67 -2.35 36.05
CA GLY A 127 -0.50 -3.23 35.99
C GLY A 127 -1.85 -2.52 36.08
N ASN A 128 -1.89 -1.21 36.41
CA ASN A 128 -3.14 -0.44 36.59
C ASN A 128 -3.12 0.92 35.88
N ASN A 129 -2.08 1.23 35.12
CA ASN A 129 -1.87 2.56 34.53
C ASN A 129 -1.78 2.54 32.99
N LEU A 130 -2.19 1.46 32.32
CA LEU A 130 -2.17 1.35 30.87
C LEU A 130 -3.57 1.64 30.31
N PHE A 131 -3.67 2.68 29.49
CA PHE A 131 -4.88 3.06 28.79
C PHE A 131 -4.65 2.90 27.27
N MET A 132 -5.47 2.09 26.63
CA MET A 132 -5.34 1.71 25.22
C MET A 132 -6.58 2.15 24.45
N VAL A 133 -6.36 2.78 23.31
CA VAL A 133 -7.44 3.15 22.37
C VAL A 133 -7.17 2.52 21.01
N GLY A 134 -8.20 1.97 20.39
CA GLY A 134 -8.06 1.36 19.07
C GLY A 134 -9.38 0.87 18.47
N ASP A 135 -9.30 0.48 17.22
CA ASP A 135 -10.39 -0.16 16.47
C ASP A 135 -9.81 -1.26 15.58
N VAL A 136 -10.07 -2.52 15.91
CA VAL A 136 -9.57 -3.69 15.16
C VAL A 136 -9.90 -3.61 13.68
N LYS A 137 -11.07 -3.04 13.32
CA LYS A 137 -11.49 -2.85 11.94
C LYS A 137 -10.61 -1.90 11.14
N GLN A 138 -9.75 -1.12 11.83
CA GLN A 138 -8.79 -0.17 11.22
C GLN A 138 -7.34 -0.67 11.25
N SER A 139 -7.08 -1.92 11.66
CA SER A 139 -5.74 -2.50 11.59
C SER A 139 -5.39 -2.88 10.15
N ILE A 140 -4.50 -2.10 9.53
CA ILE A 140 -4.09 -2.24 8.12
C ILE A 140 -2.56 -2.25 7.94
N TYR A 141 -1.82 -2.46 9.01
CA TYR A 141 -0.35 -2.50 8.99
C TYR A 141 0.22 -3.90 9.26
N GLY A 142 -0.48 -4.96 8.81
CA GLY A 142 0.00 -6.35 8.89
C GLY A 142 1.38 -6.53 8.26
N PHE A 143 1.69 -5.82 7.15
CA PHE A 143 3.02 -5.79 6.53
C PHE A 143 4.12 -5.14 7.41
N ARG A 144 3.76 -4.49 8.51
CA ARG A 144 4.65 -3.99 9.59
C ARG A 144 4.56 -4.84 10.86
N LEU A 145 4.05 -6.06 10.74
CA LEU A 145 3.87 -7.02 11.82
C LEU A 145 2.84 -6.57 12.88
N ALA A 146 1.89 -5.70 12.53
CA ALA A 146 0.78 -5.39 13.41
C ALA A 146 -0.07 -6.64 13.68
N MET A 147 -0.41 -6.86 14.95
CA MET A 147 -1.14 -8.05 15.42
C MET A 147 -2.47 -7.63 16.08
N PRO A 148 -3.55 -7.43 15.30
CA PRO A 148 -4.85 -7.00 15.84
C PRO A 148 -5.43 -7.99 16.88
N GLN A 149 -4.97 -9.24 16.86
CA GLN A 149 -5.37 -10.26 17.84
C GLN A 149 -4.97 -9.87 19.26
N ILE A 150 -3.86 -9.16 19.46
CA ILE A 150 -3.43 -8.67 20.77
C ILE A 150 -4.52 -7.78 21.37
N PHE A 151 -5.03 -6.82 20.58
CA PHE A 151 -6.09 -5.93 21.05
C PHE A 151 -7.43 -6.67 21.21
N ASN A 152 -7.76 -7.61 20.32
CA ASN A 152 -8.96 -8.44 20.45
C ASN A 152 -8.94 -9.29 21.73
N ASN A 153 -7.82 -9.89 22.07
CA ASN A 153 -7.69 -10.69 23.30
C ASN A 153 -7.95 -9.82 24.54
N LYS A 154 -7.31 -8.65 24.64
CA LYS A 154 -7.56 -7.70 25.72
C LYS A 154 -9.02 -7.26 25.78
N ARG A 155 -9.64 -7.05 24.62
CA ARG A 155 -11.05 -6.68 24.51
C ARG A 155 -12.00 -7.80 24.96
N GLU A 156 -11.66 -9.07 24.75
CA GLU A 156 -12.45 -10.22 25.23
C GLU A 156 -12.26 -10.45 26.74
N GLU A 157 -11.06 -10.20 27.26
CA GLU A 157 -10.72 -10.38 28.69
C GLU A 157 -11.28 -9.27 29.59
N TYR A 158 -11.33 -8.02 29.11
CA TYR A 158 -11.72 -6.87 29.91
C TYR A 158 -13.24 -6.79 30.10
N ASN A 159 -13.67 -6.45 31.31
CA ASN A 159 -15.10 -6.30 31.63
C ASN A 159 -15.68 -5.01 31.05
N ASP A 160 -16.97 -5.03 30.71
CA ASP A 160 -17.67 -3.81 30.31
C ASP A 160 -17.80 -2.83 31.48
N PHE A 161 -17.35 -1.60 31.31
CA PHE A 161 -17.39 -0.54 32.32
C PHE A 161 -18.79 -0.35 32.94
N SER A 162 -19.85 -0.43 32.14
CA SER A 162 -21.24 -0.29 32.61
C SER A 162 -21.72 -1.40 33.54
N LYS A 163 -21.02 -2.53 33.59
CA LYS A 163 -21.39 -3.72 34.38
C LYS A 163 -20.45 -3.98 35.55
N SER A 164 -19.30 -3.29 35.57
CA SER A 164 -18.28 -3.50 36.60
C SER A 164 -18.67 -2.77 37.89
N GLN A 165 -18.70 -3.52 38.97
CA GLN A 165 -18.72 -2.99 40.34
C GLN A 165 -17.40 -3.30 41.09
N LEU A 166 -16.42 -3.87 40.38
CA LEU A 166 -15.15 -4.35 40.95
C LEU A 166 -13.99 -3.63 40.25
N TYR A 167 -12.94 -3.36 41.02
CA TYR A 167 -11.67 -2.88 40.49
C TYR A 167 -11.05 -3.95 39.61
N GLY A 168 -10.66 -3.58 38.37
CA GLY A 168 -10.05 -4.47 37.39
C GLY A 168 -9.89 -3.79 36.04
N SER A 169 -9.44 -4.55 35.05
CA SER A 169 -9.33 -4.06 33.68
C SER A 169 -10.71 -3.92 33.05
N GLU A 170 -11.03 -2.74 32.54
CA GLU A 170 -12.35 -2.39 32.02
C GLU A 170 -12.26 -1.86 30.60
N LYS A 171 -13.31 -2.09 29.80
CA LYS A 171 -13.43 -1.57 28.43
C LYS A 171 -14.60 -0.65 28.28
N ILE A 172 -14.41 0.42 27.51
CA ILE A 172 -15.44 1.39 27.13
C ILE A 172 -15.60 1.32 25.61
N VAL A 173 -16.82 1.07 25.15
CA VAL A 173 -17.13 1.02 23.71
C VAL A 173 -17.58 2.40 23.24
N LEU A 174 -16.81 3.00 22.33
CA LEU A 174 -17.12 4.27 21.69
C LEU A 174 -17.76 3.99 20.31
N ASN A 175 -19.08 3.91 20.26
CA ASN A 175 -19.82 3.52 19.05
C ASN A 175 -20.40 4.68 18.26
N LYS A 176 -20.25 5.95 18.70
CA LYS A 176 -20.77 7.11 18.00
C LYS A 176 -19.75 7.65 17.00
N ASN A 177 -20.18 7.76 15.75
CA ASN A 177 -19.42 8.41 14.67
C ASN A 177 -19.88 9.85 14.51
N PHE A 178 -18.97 10.80 14.79
CA PHE A 178 -19.22 12.25 14.64
C PHE A 178 -18.62 12.83 13.35
N ARG A 179 -17.94 11.99 12.55
CA ARG A 179 -17.23 12.38 11.33
C ARG A 179 -18.15 12.39 10.12
N SER A 180 -18.84 11.28 9.90
CA SER A 180 -19.49 10.97 8.62
C SER A 180 -20.99 11.23 8.66
N GLN A 181 -21.56 11.54 7.50
CA GLN A 181 -23.00 11.60 7.27
C GLN A 181 -23.66 10.25 7.55
N LYS A 182 -24.94 10.31 7.95
CA LYS A 182 -25.71 9.11 8.26
C LYS A 182 -25.71 8.08 7.12
N GLY A 183 -25.88 8.53 5.87
CA GLY A 183 -25.89 7.63 4.72
C GLY A 183 -24.56 6.92 4.48
N VAL A 184 -23.41 7.55 4.81
CA VAL A 184 -22.10 6.89 4.77
C VAL A 184 -22.01 5.82 5.86
N CYS A 185 -22.40 6.15 7.09
CA CYS A 185 -22.41 5.18 8.19
C CYS A 185 -23.29 3.97 7.87
N ASP A 186 -24.51 4.22 7.38
CA ASP A 186 -25.46 3.16 7.02
C ASP A 186 -24.91 2.28 5.89
N PHE A 187 -24.23 2.86 4.89
CA PHE A 187 -23.62 2.11 3.81
C PHE A 187 -22.45 1.23 4.32
N VAL A 188 -21.56 1.78 5.14
CA VAL A 188 -20.47 1.02 5.76
C VAL A 188 -21.05 -0.13 6.59
N ASN A 189 -22.03 0.13 7.44
CA ASN A 189 -22.69 -0.90 8.24
C ASN A 189 -23.31 -1.99 7.36
N PHE A 190 -23.98 -1.60 6.28
CA PHE A 190 -24.58 -2.55 5.34
C PHE A 190 -23.54 -3.45 4.69
N VAL A 191 -22.46 -2.88 4.16
CA VAL A 191 -21.40 -3.66 3.48
C VAL A 191 -20.76 -4.64 4.46
N PHE A 192 -20.33 -4.18 5.64
CA PHE A 192 -19.54 -5.01 6.54
C PHE A 192 -20.38 -5.99 7.36
N SER A 193 -21.67 -5.74 7.60
CA SER A 193 -22.57 -6.76 8.16
C SER A 193 -22.76 -7.99 7.26
N HIS A 194 -22.47 -7.86 5.96
CA HIS A 194 -22.52 -8.97 5.02
C HIS A 194 -21.16 -9.62 4.74
N LEU A 195 -20.05 -8.90 5.01
CA LEU A 195 -18.70 -9.35 4.65
C LEU A 195 -17.84 -9.78 5.84
N MET A 196 -17.96 -9.09 7.00
CA MET A 196 -17.12 -9.37 8.17
C MET A 196 -17.80 -10.35 9.14
N SER A 197 -17.03 -11.34 9.55
CA SER A 197 -17.35 -12.27 10.61
C SER A 197 -16.09 -12.59 11.43
N LYS A 198 -16.24 -13.27 12.56
CA LYS A 198 -15.08 -13.74 13.35
C LYS A 198 -14.15 -14.65 12.54
N GLU A 199 -14.68 -15.36 11.54
CA GLU A 199 -13.91 -16.24 10.65
C GLU A 199 -13.13 -15.46 9.57
N VAL A 200 -13.68 -14.32 9.11
CA VAL A 200 -13.08 -13.47 8.07
C VAL A 200 -13.32 -12.01 8.44
N GLY A 201 -12.27 -11.32 8.86
CA GLY A 201 -12.35 -9.95 9.35
C GLY A 201 -12.08 -9.79 10.84
N ASP A 202 -11.88 -10.91 11.56
CA ASP A 202 -11.51 -10.98 12.98
C ASP A 202 -12.58 -10.46 13.96
N VAL A 203 -13.72 -9.97 13.46
CA VAL A 203 -14.81 -9.37 14.24
C VAL A 203 -16.16 -9.75 13.64
N ASP A 204 -17.11 -10.14 14.49
CA ASP A 204 -18.51 -10.27 14.08
C ASP A 204 -19.15 -8.89 13.97
N TYR A 205 -19.26 -8.38 12.73
CA TYR A 205 -19.79 -7.04 12.48
C TYR A 205 -21.31 -6.99 12.65
N ASN A 206 -21.74 -6.69 13.84
CA ASN A 206 -23.14 -6.61 14.26
C ASN A 206 -23.45 -5.26 14.92
N GLU A 207 -24.61 -5.11 15.55
CA GLU A 207 -25.05 -3.85 16.17
C GLU A 207 -24.06 -3.26 17.19
N THR A 208 -23.22 -4.08 17.83
CA THR A 208 -22.20 -3.61 18.77
C THR A 208 -21.01 -2.97 18.07
N GLU A 209 -20.77 -3.32 16.80
CA GLU A 209 -19.69 -2.82 15.96
C GLU A 209 -20.14 -1.73 14.98
N TYR A 210 -21.44 -1.45 14.89
CA TYR A 210 -21.98 -0.48 13.95
C TYR A 210 -21.50 0.93 14.24
N LEU A 211 -21.26 1.67 13.16
CA LEU A 211 -21.06 3.12 13.19
C LEU A 211 -22.40 3.79 13.47
N ASN A 212 -22.61 4.19 14.71
CA ASN A 212 -23.82 4.93 15.08
C ASN A 212 -23.63 6.41 14.80
N TYR A 213 -24.48 6.97 13.95
CA TYR A 213 -24.45 8.38 13.61
C TYR A 213 -24.62 9.25 14.85
N GLY A 214 -23.67 10.15 15.08
CA GLY A 214 -23.65 11.06 16.24
C GLY A 214 -23.41 12.52 15.86
N ALA A 215 -23.16 12.81 14.57
CA ALA A 215 -22.93 14.17 14.09
C ALA A 215 -24.25 14.97 14.00
N SER A 216 -24.16 16.29 14.01
CA SER A 216 -25.30 17.20 13.92
C SER A 216 -25.51 17.78 12.51
N TYR A 217 -25.02 17.11 11.48
CA TYR A 217 -25.16 17.57 10.09
C TYR A 217 -26.61 17.41 9.60
N GLU A 218 -27.05 18.34 8.75
CA GLU A 218 -28.32 18.14 8.03
C GLU A 218 -28.21 16.94 7.09
N THR A 219 -29.22 16.06 7.13
CA THR A 219 -29.32 14.96 6.15
C THR A 219 -29.70 15.54 4.80
N LYS A 220 -28.82 15.37 3.82
CA LYS A 220 -29.05 15.88 2.45
C LYS A 220 -29.78 14.87 1.58
N PRO A 221 -30.51 15.33 0.56
CA PRO A 221 -31.34 14.46 -0.28
C PRO A 221 -30.56 13.61 -1.29
N TYR A 222 -29.23 13.79 -1.43
CA TYR A 222 -28.40 13.01 -2.35
C TYR A 222 -27.87 11.72 -1.72
N SER A 223 -27.51 10.77 -2.57
CA SER A 223 -26.92 9.51 -2.13
C SER A 223 -25.51 9.73 -1.58
N SER A 224 -25.27 9.30 -0.34
CA SER A 224 -23.95 9.29 0.27
C SER A 224 -23.08 8.10 -0.16
N ALA A 225 -23.64 7.18 -0.96
CA ALA A 225 -22.99 5.97 -1.45
C ALA A 225 -23.26 5.81 -2.96
N GLU A 226 -22.20 5.72 -3.75
CA GLU A 226 -22.31 5.57 -5.21
C GLU A 226 -21.33 4.54 -5.75
N LEU A 227 -21.83 3.64 -6.60
CA LEU A 227 -20.98 2.74 -7.40
C LEU A 227 -21.08 3.16 -8.86
N VAL A 228 -19.95 3.48 -9.46
CA VAL A 228 -19.82 3.84 -10.87
C VAL A 228 -19.24 2.64 -11.62
N LEU A 229 -20.04 2.08 -12.50
CA LEU A 229 -19.68 0.90 -13.31
C LEU A 229 -19.27 1.37 -14.70
N THR A 230 -18.01 1.21 -15.03
CA THR A 230 -17.43 1.75 -16.26
C THR A 230 -17.06 0.62 -17.22
N TYR A 231 -17.75 0.53 -18.34
CA TYR A 231 -17.41 -0.44 -19.39
C TYR A 231 -16.10 -0.04 -20.09
N LEU A 232 -15.13 -0.97 -20.07
CA LEU A 232 -13.83 -0.73 -20.68
C LEU A 232 -13.86 -0.98 -22.18
N PRO A 233 -13.48 0.01 -23.02
CA PRO A 233 -13.24 -0.19 -24.43
C PRO A 233 -12.16 -1.24 -24.70
N THR A 234 -12.22 -1.88 -25.86
CA THR A 234 -11.32 -2.99 -26.19
C THR A 234 -9.87 -2.54 -26.36
N ASP A 235 -9.65 -1.31 -26.79
CA ASP A 235 -8.37 -0.80 -27.29
C ASP A 235 -7.74 0.27 -26.39
N GLU A 236 -8.34 0.62 -25.24
CA GLU A 236 -7.79 1.61 -24.30
C GLU A 236 -7.14 0.95 -23.06
N ASP A 237 -6.10 1.62 -22.54
CA ASP A 237 -5.50 1.26 -21.26
C ASP A 237 -6.49 1.52 -20.13
N LYS A 238 -6.71 0.50 -19.28
CA LYS A 238 -7.69 0.54 -18.19
C LYS A 238 -7.48 1.74 -17.25
N ALA A 239 -6.24 1.99 -16.84
CA ALA A 239 -5.94 3.04 -15.88
C ALA A 239 -6.17 4.44 -16.48
N VAL A 240 -5.85 4.61 -17.76
CA VAL A 240 -6.08 5.87 -18.48
C VAL A 240 -7.58 6.13 -18.65
N TYR A 241 -8.33 5.12 -19.08
CA TYR A 241 -9.77 5.25 -19.28
C TYR A 241 -10.50 5.57 -17.97
N GLU A 242 -10.25 4.78 -16.91
CA GLU A 242 -10.86 5.03 -15.60
C GLU A 242 -10.47 6.41 -15.03
N ALA A 243 -9.21 6.85 -15.22
CA ALA A 243 -8.79 8.19 -14.82
C ALA A 243 -9.54 9.31 -15.52
N LYS A 244 -9.88 9.14 -16.83
CA LYS A 244 -10.71 10.10 -17.57
C LYS A 244 -12.13 10.17 -17.00
N GLU A 245 -12.73 9.02 -16.68
CA GLU A 245 -14.07 8.95 -16.11
C GLU A 245 -14.12 9.58 -14.70
N VAL A 246 -13.11 9.31 -13.86
CA VAL A 246 -12.99 9.96 -12.54
C VAL A 246 -12.79 11.47 -12.68
N ALA A 247 -11.96 11.92 -13.63
CA ALA A 247 -11.77 13.35 -13.92
C ALA A 247 -13.08 14.01 -14.32
N GLN A 248 -13.85 13.38 -15.24
CA GLN A 248 -15.13 13.90 -15.69
C GLN A 248 -16.17 13.94 -14.56
N TYR A 249 -16.18 12.93 -13.68
CA TYR A 249 -17.02 12.91 -12.50
C TYR A 249 -16.74 14.11 -11.59
N ILE A 250 -15.46 14.36 -11.26
CA ILE A 250 -15.04 15.50 -10.41
C ILE A 250 -15.42 16.83 -11.06
N ILE A 251 -15.15 17.01 -12.35
CA ILE A 251 -15.50 18.23 -13.09
C ILE A 251 -17.01 18.47 -13.06
N ASN A 252 -17.81 17.43 -13.28
CA ASN A 252 -19.26 17.55 -13.26
C ASN A 252 -19.79 17.92 -11.86
N SER A 253 -19.24 17.31 -10.79
CA SER A 253 -19.63 17.65 -9.42
C SER A 253 -19.31 19.11 -9.09
N VAL A 254 -18.13 19.61 -9.48
CA VAL A 254 -17.74 21.01 -9.27
C VAL A 254 -18.59 21.96 -10.12
N ARG A 255 -18.81 21.64 -11.41
CA ARG A 255 -19.62 22.46 -12.32
C ARG A 255 -21.09 22.54 -11.91
N ASN A 256 -21.65 21.44 -11.39
CA ASN A 256 -23.02 21.38 -10.89
C ASN A 256 -23.19 22.00 -9.50
N GLU A 257 -22.11 22.54 -8.92
CA GLU A 257 -22.08 23.15 -7.60
C GLU A 257 -22.71 22.22 -6.53
N GLU A 258 -22.34 20.92 -6.56
CA GLU A 258 -22.82 19.96 -5.55
C GLU A 258 -22.58 20.52 -4.16
N GLN A 259 -23.58 20.40 -3.28
CA GLN A 259 -23.52 21.00 -1.96
C GLN A 259 -22.97 20.00 -0.94
N ILE A 260 -21.98 20.43 -0.16
CA ILE A 260 -21.44 19.68 0.98
C ILE A 260 -21.56 20.52 2.25
N ASN A 261 -21.38 19.89 3.43
CA ASN A 261 -21.32 20.63 4.69
C ASN A 261 -19.92 21.22 4.87
N GLY A 262 -19.83 22.50 5.13
CA GLY A 262 -18.59 23.17 5.56
C GLY A 262 -18.21 22.78 6.99
N SER A 263 -17.01 23.17 7.40
CA SER A 263 -16.52 22.97 8.78
C SER A 263 -17.35 23.73 9.83
N ASP A 264 -18.05 24.76 9.40
CA ASP A 264 -18.98 25.57 10.21
C ASP A 264 -20.41 24.99 10.26
N GLY A 265 -20.66 23.85 9.60
CA GLY A 265 -21.96 23.20 9.47
C GLY A 265 -22.88 23.80 8.40
N ASN A 266 -22.48 24.89 7.72
CA ASN A 266 -23.25 25.49 6.65
C ASN A 266 -22.99 24.76 5.32
N ALA A 267 -24.01 24.74 4.44
CA ALA A 267 -23.86 24.21 3.11
C ALA A 267 -22.96 25.11 2.24
N ARG A 268 -22.03 24.53 1.52
CA ARG A 268 -21.20 25.20 0.51
C ARG A 268 -21.04 24.34 -0.75
N SER A 269 -20.70 24.97 -1.85
CA SER A 269 -20.37 24.26 -3.08
C SER A 269 -19.05 23.50 -2.93
N VAL A 270 -18.97 22.35 -3.59
CA VAL A 270 -17.79 21.50 -3.61
C VAL A 270 -16.67 22.15 -4.44
N GLY A 271 -15.43 22.07 -3.94
CA GLY A 271 -14.22 22.46 -4.64
C GLY A 271 -13.32 21.25 -4.93
N TYR A 272 -12.24 21.42 -5.66
CA TYR A 272 -11.30 20.34 -5.96
C TYR A 272 -10.63 19.76 -4.71
N GLY A 273 -10.37 20.58 -3.69
CA GLY A 273 -9.77 20.15 -2.43
C GLY A 273 -10.67 19.26 -1.57
N ASP A 274 -11.94 19.11 -1.92
CA ASP A 274 -12.88 18.25 -1.21
C ASP A 274 -12.80 16.78 -1.66
N PHE A 275 -12.09 16.50 -2.74
CA PHE A 275 -11.95 15.15 -3.28
C PHE A 275 -10.63 14.49 -2.89
N ALA A 276 -10.74 13.26 -2.39
CA ALA A 276 -9.62 12.35 -2.27
C ALA A 276 -9.85 11.10 -3.13
N VAL A 277 -8.91 10.81 -4.01
CA VAL A 277 -8.90 9.59 -4.83
C VAL A 277 -7.97 8.59 -4.16
N LEU A 278 -8.55 7.50 -3.68
CA LEU A 278 -7.91 6.47 -2.90
C LEU A 278 -7.59 5.26 -3.77
N PHE A 279 -6.35 4.79 -3.68
CA PHE A 279 -5.87 3.60 -4.39
C PHE A 279 -5.42 2.53 -3.41
N ARG A 280 -5.71 1.28 -3.72
CA ARG A 280 -5.12 0.17 -2.99
C ARG A 280 -3.61 0.08 -3.26
N ALA A 281 -3.22 0.16 -4.53
CA ALA A 281 -1.83 0.19 -4.99
C ALA A 281 -1.59 1.44 -5.84
N GLY A 282 -0.80 2.39 -5.32
CA GLY A 282 -0.61 3.70 -5.94
C GLY A 282 0.56 3.79 -6.94
N LYS A 283 1.55 2.88 -6.87
CA LYS A 283 2.82 3.02 -7.60
C LYS A 283 2.62 3.25 -9.11
N ASN A 284 1.75 2.47 -9.74
CA ASN A 284 1.52 2.54 -11.19
C ASN A 284 0.36 3.49 -11.55
N ASN A 285 -0.68 3.57 -10.73
CA ASN A 285 -1.91 4.28 -11.05
C ASN A 285 -1.82 5.79 -10.77
N ILE A 286 -1.25 6.20 -9.63
CA ILE A 286 -1.20 7.62 -9.26
C ILE A 286 -0.49 8.49 -10.33
N PRO A 287 0.64 8.09 -10.95
CA PRO A 287 1.24 8.86 -12.04
C PRO A 287 0.34 9.01 -13.26
N VAL A 288 -0.43 7.97 -13.63
CA VAL A 288 -1.37 8.00 -14.74
C VAL A 288 -2.52 8.96 -14.46
N TYR A 289 -3.14 8.84 -13.28
CA TYR A 289 -4.22 9.74 -12.85
C TYR A 289 -3.73 11.20 -12.74
N SER A 290 -2.56 11.43 -12.16
CA SER A 290 -1.97 12.77 -12.07
C SER A 290 -1.76 13.41 -13.45
N ARG A 291 -1.31 12.64 -14.44
CA ARG A 291 -1.16 13.11 -15.83
C ARG A 291 -2.52 13.44 -16.45
N VAL A 292 -3.47 12.51 -16.41
CA VAL A 292 -4.81 12.70 -16.99
C VAL A 292 -5.52 13.90 -16.36
N PHE A 293 -5.50 14.01 -15.02
CA PHE A 293 -6.13 15.13 -14.33
C PHE A 293 -5.54 16.48 -14.75
N LYS A 294 -4.23 16.56 -14.95
CA LYS A 294 -3.58 17.77 -15.48
C LYS A 294 -4.02 18.09 -16.90
N GLU A 295 -4.18 17.08 -17.77
CA GLU A 295 -4.71 17.25 -19.12
C GLU A 295 -6.14 17.82 -19.11
N TYR A 296 -6.95 17.47 -18.10
CA TYR A 296 -8.30 18.00 -17.87
C TYR A 296 -8.34 19.32 -17.08
N GLY A 297 -7.17 19.88 -16.72
CA GLY A 297 -7.08 21.13 -15.97
C GLY A 297 -7.45 21.02 -14.48
N ILE A 298 -7.47 19.80 -13.91
CA ILE A 298 -7.75 19.57 -12.50
C ILE A 298 -6.46 19.74 -11.70
N PRO A 299 -6.43 20.62 -10.68
CA PRO A 299 -5.29 20.73 -9.79
C PRO A 299 -5.17 19.48 -8.91
N VAL A 300 -3.97 18.91 -8.84
CA VAL A 300 -3.71 17.63 -8.17
C VAL A 300 -2.55 17.75 -7.20
N TYR A 301 -2.75 17.17 -6.03
CA TYR A 301 -1.68 16.88 -5.09
C TYR A 301 -1.51 15.37 -4.93
N SER A 302 -0.29 14.87 -5.03
CA SER A 302 0.03 13.48 -4.73
C SER A 302 1.31 13.38 -3.95
N GLU A 303 1.28 12.68 -2.82
CA GLU A 303 2.48 12.32 -2.06
C GLU A 303 3.27 11.17 -2.70
N ASN A 304 2.97 10.79 -3.93
CA ASN A 304 3.79 9.79 -4.60
C ASN A 304 5.16 10.39 -4.86
N LYS A 305 6.03 10.15 -3.92
CA LYS A 305 7.44 10.40 -4.06
C LYS A 305 7.96 9.35 -5.05
N THR A 306 8.03 9.72 -6.34
CA THR A 306 8.91 9.01 -7.27
C THR A 306 10.28 8.96 -6.62
N GLY A 307 10.97 7.84 -6.68
CA GLY A 307 12.34 7.77 -6.18
C GLY A 307 13.14 8.95 -6.72
N LEU A 308 14.00 9.53 -5.91
CA LEU A 308 14.82 10.67 -6.35
C LEU A 308 15.50 10.37 -7.69
N PHE A 309 15.98 9.14 -7.85
CA PHE A 309 16.70 8.68 -9.03
C PHE A 309 15.83 8.30 -10.23
N ASP A 310 14.51 8.26 -10.05
CA ASP A 310 13.54 8.00 -11.13
C ASP A 310 13.12 9.31 -11.84
N ASN A 311 13.50 10.46 -11.29
CA ASN A 311 13.15 11.76 -11.86
C ASN A 311 14.10 12.14 -12.98
N SER A 312 13.57 12.61 -14.10
CA SER A 312 14.33 12.92 -15.31
C SER A 312 15.47 13.90 -15.07
N GLU A 313 15.26 14.94 -14.25
CA GLU A 313 16.27 15.94 -13.91
C GLU A 313 17.45 15.35 -13.13
N ILE A 314 17.21 14.30 -12.34
CA ILE A 314 18.27 13.59 -11.59
C ILE A 314 18.96 12.57 -12.47
N ILE A 315 18.22 11.83 -13.29
CA ILE A 315 18.79 10.88 -14.27
C ILE A 315 19.81 11.59 -15.18
N ILE A 316 19.47 12.78 -15.66
CA ILE A 316 20.35 13.57 -16.52
C ILE A 316 21.62 14.00 -15.76
N LEU A 317 21.51 14.48 -14.51
CA LEU A 317 22.66 14.84 -13.68
C LEU A 317 23.55 13.64 -13.36
N VAL A 318 22.95 12.51 -12.98
CA VAL A 318 23.69 11.26 -12.70
C VAL A 318 24.40 10.77 -13.96
N SER A 319 23.75 10.87 -15.13
CA SER A 319 24.35 10.49 -16.40
C SER A 319 25.57 11.37 -16.71
N LEU A 320 25.47 12.68 -16.49
CA LEU A 320 26.62 13.59 -16.66
C LEU A 320 27.76 13.26 -15.70
N LEU A 321 27.48 13.00 -14.42
CA LEU A 321 28.50 12.56 -13.45
C LEU A 321 29.17 11.25 -13.85
N LYS A 322 28.42 10.29 -14.35
CA LYS A 322 28.95 8.99 -14.85
C LYS A 322 29.91 9.17 -16.00
N ILE A 323 29.64 10.08 -16.94
CA ILE A 323 30.55 10.32 -18.07
C ILE A 323 31.75 11.20 -17.72
N ILE A 324 31.65 12.03 -16.68
CA ILE A 324 32.81 12.73 -16.11
C ILE A 324 33.78 11.70 -15.51
N ASP A 325 33.27 10.71 -14.77
CA ASP A 325 34.09 9.60 -14.23
C ASP A 325 34.64 8.71 -15.36
N ASN A 326 33.75 8.19 -16.20
CA ASN A 326 34.11 7.31 -17.30
C ASN A 326 33.30 7.60 -18.58
N PRO A 327 33.84 8.35 -19.56
CA PRO A 327 33.12 8.74 -20.77
C PRO A 327 32.88 7.58 -21.77
N MET A 328 33.45 6.39 -21.52
CA MET A 328 33.29 5.22 -22.40
C MET A 328 31.93 4.52 -22.21
N GLN A 329 31.06 5.04 -21.35
CA GLN A 329 29.75 4.50 -21.11
C GLN A 329 28.74 5.09 -22.12
N ASP A 330 28.37 4.33 -23.15
CA ASP A 330 27.56 4.82 -24.28
C ASP A 330 26.17 5.28 -23.85
N ILE A 331 25.48 4.58 -22.90
CA ILE A 331 24.12 4.93 -22.45
C ILE A 331 24.09 6.27 -21.68
N PRO A 332 24.90 6.49 -20.64
CA PRO A 332 24.97 7.79 -19.97
C PRO A 332 25.42 8.92 -20.90
N LEU A 333 26.34 8.63 -21.82
CA LEU A 333 26.80 9.62 -22.81
C LEU A 333 25.66 10.02 -23.75
N LEU A 334 24.92 9.07 -24.28
CA LEU A 334 23.75 9.31 -25.13
C LEU A 334 22.69 10.13 -24.40
N SER A 335 22.35 9.75 -23.15
CA SER A 335 21.42 10.46 -22.30
C SER A 335 21.85 11.92 -22.10
N THR A 336 23.13 12.16 -21.83
CA THR A 336 23.66 13.52 -21.62
C THR A 336 23.66 14.35 -22.92
N LEU A 337 24.07 13.78 -24.05
CA LEU A 337 24.09 14.45 -25.36
C LEU A 337 22.71 14.93 -25.77
N MET A 338 21.68 14.10 -25.58
CA MET A 338 20.29 14.40 -25.96
C MET A 338 19.57 15.28 -24.92
N SER A 339 20.20 15.52 -23.76
CA SER A 339 19.60 16.31 -22.69
C SER A 339 19.62 17.80 -22.94
N VAL A 340 18.99 18.54 -22.02
CA VAL A 340 18.99 20.01 -22.02
C VAL A 340 20.38 20.66 -21.87
N PHE A 341 21.40 19.89 -21.53
CA PHE A 341 22.78 20.40 -21.46
C PHE A 341 23.38 20.66 -22.84
N TYR A 342 23.07 19.80 -23.81
CA TYR A 342 23.71 19.86 -25.14
C TYR A 342 22.72 19.86 -26.29
N GLY A 343 21.56 19.21 -26.19
CA GLY A 343 20.45 19.29 -27.15
C GLY A 343 20.73 18.65 -28.52
N TYR A 344 21.67 17.69 -28.59
CA TYR A 344 21.91 16.97 -29.84
C TYR A 344 20.76 16.03 -30.19
N THR A 345 20.48 15.93 -31.48
CA THR A 345 19.44 15.01 -31.98
C THR A 345 20.01 13.59 -32.20
N PRO A 346 19.15 12.56 -32.27
CA PRO A 346 19.58 11.21 -32.65
C PRO A 346 20.29 11.19 -34.01
N ASP A 347 19.92 12.06 -34.95
CA ASP A 347 20.53 12.14 -36.27
C ASP A 347 21.96 12.69 -36.19
N ASP A 348 22.21 13.72 -35.36
CA ASP A 348 23.56 14.27 -35.14
C ASP A 348 24.51 13.20 -34.62
N ILE A 349 24.04 12.40 -33.64
CA ILE A 349 24.81 11.35 -33.00
C ILE A 349 25.05 10.19 -33.96
N SER A 350 24.04 9.82 -34.75
CA SER A 350 24.15 8.78 -35.78
C SER A 350 25.14 9.16 -36.87
N LEU A 351 25.10 10.40 -37.32
CA LEU A 351 26.06 10.94 -38.31
C LEU A 351 27.49 10.95 -37.78
N ALA A 352 27.70 11.32 -36.50
CA ALA A 352 29.01 11.24 -35.90
C ALA A 352 29.57 9.82 -35.89
N LYS A 353 28.73 8.84 -35.57
CA LYS A 353 29.07 7.42 -35.56
C LYS A 353 29.36 6.86 -36.95
N LEU A 354 28.61 7.32 -37.98
CA LEU A 354 28.81 6.93 -39.36
C LEU A 354 30.09 7.55 -39.96
N ASN A 355 30.33 8.83 -39.69
CA ASN A 355 31.48 9.55 -40.25
C ASN A 355 32.80 9.16 -39.56
N HIS A 356 32.76 8.79 -38.28
CA HIS A 356 33.89 8.41 -37.45
C HIS A 356 33.63 7.09 -36.73
N PRO A 357 33.63 5.94 -37.47
CA PRO A 357 33.36 4.64 -36.87
C PRO A 357 34.39 4.29 -35.80
N ALA A 358 33.94 4.03 -34.58
CA ALA A 358 34.79 3.62 -33.48
C ALA A 358 34.06 2.59 -32.59
N LYS A 359 34.82 1.91 -31.68
CA LYS A 359 34.26 0.90 -30.81
C LYS A 359 33.14 1.46 -29.88
N ASN A 360 33.35 2.64 -29.35
CA ASN A 360 32.41 3.33 -28.46
C ASN A 360 32.02 4.71 -29.03
N LEU A 361 30.91 5.26 -28.52
CA LEU A 361 30.40 6.55 -28.98
C LEU A 361 31.39 7.70 -28.67
N TYR A 362 32.00 7.69 -27.49
CA TYR A 362 32.95 8.73 -27.08
C TYR A 362 34.09 8.92 -28.07
N SER A 363 34.68 7.83 -28.56
CA SER A 363 35.74 7.87 -29.55
C SER A 363 35.27 8.44 -30.90
N SER A 364 34.02 8.23 -31.27
CA SER A 364 33.43 8.84 -32.49
C SER A 364 33.28 10.34 -32.36
N ILE A 365 32.74 10.83 -31.22
CA ILE A 365 32.52 12.27 -31.01
C ILE A 365 33.81 13.06 -30.77
N LEU A 366 34.89 12.43 -30.27
CA LEU A 366 36.21 13.06 -30.15
C LEU A 366 36.80 13.51 -31.51
N SER A 367 36.43 12.80 -32.58
CA SER A 367 36.90 13.08 -33.93
C SER A 367 35.99 14.02 -34.72
N ASP A 368 34.88 14.46 -34.12
CA ASP A 368 33.88 15.29 -34.78
C ASP A 368 33.76 16.66 -34.07
N ASN A 369 34.19 17.73 -34.76
CA ASN A 369 34.24 19.08 -34.23
C ASN A 369 32.88 19.61 -33.77
N ARG A 370 31.77 19.04 -34.22
CA ARG A 370 30.44 19.44 -33.77
C ARG A 370 30.23 19.19 -32.27
N PHE A 371 30.96 18.23 -31.70
CA PHE A 371 30.89 17.86 -30.28
C PHE A 371 32.02 18.46 -29.43
N SER A 372 32.76 19.46 -29.93
CA SER A 372 33.88 20.09 -29.20
C SER A 372 33.45 20.61 -27.83
N LYS A 373 32.25 21.21 -27.72
CA LYS A 373 31.74 21.72 -26.44
C LYS A 373 31.69 20.67 -25.33
N ILE A 374 31.08 19.49 -25.59
CA ILE A 374 31.00 18.44 -24.57
C ILE A 374 32.38 17.86 -24.25
N VAL A 375 33.25 17.73 -25.25
CA VAL A 375 34.63 17.22 -25.05
C VAL A 375 35.41 18.18 -24.13
N ASP A 376 35.32 19.49 -24.36
CA ASP A 376 35.97 20.51 -23.53
C ASP A 376 35.35 20.56 -22.11
N ASP A 377 34.03 20.51 -21.99
CA ASP A 377 33.35 20.48 -20.71
C ASP A 377 33.72 19.24 -19.89
N LEU A 378 33.78 18.04 -20.51
CA LEU A 378 34.20 16.82 -19.83
C LEU A 378 35.65 16.91 -19.34
N LYS A 379 36.54 17.50 -20.13
CA LYS A 379 37.94 17.72 -19.71
C LYS A 379 37.99 18.63 -18.49
N LYS A 380 37.30 19.76 -18.54
CA LYS A 380 37.17 20.74 -17.45
C LYS A 380 36.62 20.08 -16.18
N TYR A 381 35.49 19.39 -16.25
CA TYR A 381 34.85 18.80 -15.08
C TYR A 381 35.65 17.61 -14.50
N ARG A 382 36.42 16.90 -15.30
CA ARG A 382 37.37 15.89 -14.83
C ARG A 382 38.52 16.51 -14.03
N GLU A 383 39.04 17.64 -14.46
CA GLU A 383 40.04 18.40 -13.70
C GLU A 383 39.44 18.88 -12.36
N TYR A 384 38.20 19.34 -12.34
CA TYR A 384 37.50 19.73 -11.13
C TYR A 384 37.24 18.54 -10.20
N SER A 385 36.84 17.39 -10.72
CA SER A 385 36.54 16.20 -9.91
C SER A 385 37.78 15.67 -9.17
N ALA A 386 39.00 15.96 -9.66
CA ALA A 386 40.25 15.59 -9.01
C ALA A 386 40.59 16.49 -7.79
N SER A 387 40.01 17.69 -7.70
CA SER A 387 40.39 18.69 -6.69
C SER A 387 39.24 19.19 -5.80
N MET A 388 37.98 18.92 -6.20
CA MET A 388 36.79 19.38 -5.49
C MET A 388 36.07 18.22 -4.82
N SER A 389 35.29 18.52 -3.77
CA SER A 389 34.30 17.58 -3.23
C SER A 389 33.17 17.34 -4.25
N VAL A 390 32.45 16.25 -4.11
CA VAL A 390 31.33 15.90 -5.02
C VAL A 390 30.25 16.98 -4.99
N GLU A 391 29.90 17.49 -3.79
CA GLU A 391 28.97 18.60 -3.65
C GLU A 391 29.44 19.82 -4.45
N SER A 392 30.70 20.22 -4.29
CA SER A 392 31.26 21.40 -4.96
C SER A 392 31.27 21.23 -6.48
N LEU A 393 31.61 20.04 -6.97
CA LEU A 393 31.56 19.72 -8.40
C LEU A 393 30.14 19.84 -8.96
N ILE A 394 29.14 19.28 -8.27
CA ILE A 394 27.73 19.37 -8.70
C ILE A 394 27.28 20.83 -8.72
N ARG A 395 27.58 21.61 -7.69
CA ARG A 395 27.22 23.03 -7.65
C ARG A 395 27.88 23.82 -8.78
N GLN A 396 29.13 23.50 -9.12
CA GLN A 396 29.82 24.14 -10.23
C GLN A 396 29.17 23.81 -11.57
N ILE A 397 28.78 22.53 -11.78
CA ILE A 397 28.04 22.10 -12.97
C ILE A 397 26.70 22.83 -13.08
N LEU A 398 25.93 22.94 -11.97
CA LEU A 398 24.65 23.65 -11.94
C LEU A 398 24.80 25.11 -12.28
N ALA A 399 25.90 25.75 -11.82
CA ALA A 399 26.19 27.15 -12.10
C ALA A 399 26.61 27.37 -13.58
N ASP A 400 27.54 26.55 -14.08
CA ASP A 400 28.07 26.67 -15.44
C ASP A 400 26.98 26.43 -16.52
N THR A 401 26.04 25.53 -16.22
CA THR A 401 24.98 25.14 -17.16
C THR A 401 23.66 25.89 -16.94
N SER A 402 23.58 26.71 -15.87
CA SER A 402 22.33 27.33 -15.41
C SER A 402 21.16 26.32 -15.26
N TYR A 403 21.48 25.08 -14.90
CA TYR A 403 20.53 23.97 -14.89
C TYR A 403 19.32 24.20 -14.00
N LEU A 404 19.49 24.86 -12.84
CA LEU A 404 18.37 25.23 -11.97
C LEU A 404 17.38 26.17 -12.66
N SER A 405 17.84 27.05 -13.53
CA SER A 405 16.95 27.92 -14.31
C SER A 405 16.21 27.14 -15.38
N VAL A 406 16.88 26.17 -16.01
CA VAL A 406 16.26 25.30 -17.02
C VAL A 406 15.15 24.45 -16.41
N VAL A 407 15.39 23.78 -15.27
CA VAL A 407 14.37 22.97 -14.60
C VAL A 407 13.22 23.80 -14.04
N SER A 408 13.44 25.12 -13.78
CA SER A 408 12.41 26.04 -13.30
C SER A 408 11.39 26.45 -14.37
N VAL A 409 11.61 26.16 -15.65
CA VAL A 409 10.64 26.40 -16.72
C VAL A 409 9.92 25.11 -17.18
N MET A 410 10.30 23.96 -16.61
CA MET A 410 9.62 22.70 -16.84
C MET A 410 8.31 22.63 -16.03
N GLY A 411 7.37 21.79 -16.46
CA GLY A 411 6.17 21.50 -15.66
C GLY A 411 6.56 20.98 -14.26
N ASN A 412 5.93 21.47 -13.19
CA ASN A 412 6.30 21.19 -11.78
C ASN A 412 7.67 21.75 -11.37
N ALA A 413 7.99 22.95 -11.83
CA ALA A 413 9.28 23.64 -11.62
C ALA A 413 9.81 23.58 -10.17
N GLU A 414 8.94 23.82 -9.18
CA GLU A 414 9.32 23.78 -7.77
C GLU A 414 9.75 22.39 -7.32
N GLN A 415 9.05 21.33 -7.76
CA GLN A 415 9.39 19.95 -7.46
C GLN A 415 10.77 19.58 -8.04
N HIS A 416 11.00 19.89 -9.31
CA HIS A 416 12.30 19.62 -9.96
C HIS A 416 13.44 20.33 -9.24
N ARG A 417 13.22 21.60 -8.86
CA ARG A 417 14.21 22.36 -8.09
C ARG A 417 14.52 21.71 -6.75
N LEU A 418 13.49 21.29 -6.02
CA LEU A 418 13.65 20.63 -4.71
C LEU A 418 14.40 19.31 -4.86
N ASN A 419 14.10 18.50 -5.88
CA ASN A 419 14.80 17.25 -6.17
C ASN A 419 16.29 17.48 -6.44
N VAL A 420 16.62 18.48 -7.27
CA VAL A 420 18.02 18.85 -7.53
C VAL A 420 18.72 19.29 -6.25
N MET A 421 18.09 20.12 -5.42
CA MET A 421 18.68 20.56 -4.14
C MET A 421 18.86 19.38 -3.16
N LYS A 422 17.93 18.43 -3.14
CA LYS A 422 18.07 17.21 -2.34
C LYS A 422 19.24 16.35 -2.82
N PHE A 423 19.43 16.22 -4.13
CA PHE A 423 20.57 15.52 -4.70
C PHE A 423 21.91 16.17 -4.29
N VAL A 424 21.97 17.51 -4.29
CA VAL A 424 23.15 18.25 -3.79
C VAL A 424 23.38 17.99 -2.30
N ASN A 425 22.33 18.01 -1.48
CA ASN A 425 22.44 17.71 -0.05
C ASN A 425 22.88 16.28 0.23
N MET A 426 22.46 15.33 -0.61
CA MET A 426 22.91 13.95 -0.53
C MET A 426 24.41 13.82 -0.85
N ALA A 427 24.90 14.54 -1.86
CA ALA A 427 26.34 14.60 -2.16
C ALA A 427 27.12 15.22 -0.99
N LYS A 428 26.60 16.28 -0.36
CA LYS A 428 27.20 16.89 0.82
C LYS A 428 27.26 15.91 2.01
N ALA A 429 26.20 15.14 2.25
CA ALA A 429 26.19 14.13 3.29
C ALA A 429 27.20 13.01 2.99
N PHE A 430 27.34 12.61 1.73
CA PHE A 430 28.33 11.64 1.29
C PHE A 430 29.77 12.15 1.51
N ASP A 431 30.07 13.39 1.15
CA ASP A 431 31.39 14.01 1.35
C ASP A 431 31.78 14.11 2.84
N SER A 432 30.82 14.04 3.76
CA SER A 432 31.06 14.03 5.21
C SER A 432 31.35 12.64 5.78
N GLY A 433 31.27 11.59 4.96
CA GLY A 433 31.54 10.19 5.34
C GLY A 433 32.96 9.75 5.07
N ASP A 434 33.23 8.45 5.29
CA ASP A 434 34.57 7.85 5.11
C ASP A 434 34.95 7.62 3.64
N SER A 435 33.98 7.62 2.74
CA SER A 435 34.20 7.43 1.30
C SER A 435 34.26 8.79 0.60
N VAL A 436 35.27 8.99 -0.23
CA VAL A 436 35.51 10.28 -0.91
C VAL A 436 35.64 10.12 -2.43
N GLY A 437 35.23 11.14 -3.15
CA GLY A 437 35.44 11.27 -4.59
C GLY A 437 34.28 10.78 -5.45
N LEU A 438 34.30 11.22 -6.73
CA LEU A 438 33.19 11.03 -7.67
C LEU A 438 32.88 9.55 -7.94
N THR A 439 33.90 8.73 -8.17
CA THR A 439 33.72 7.29 -8.44
C THR A 439 33.03 6.56 -7.28
N ALA A 440 33.40 6.88 -6.04
CA ALA A 440 32.77 6.29 -4.86
C ALA A 440 31.32 6.75 -4.71
N PHE A 441 31.03 8.02 -5.00
CA PHE A 441 29.66 8.54 -5.00
C PHE A 441 28.77 7.88 -6.07
N ILE A 442 29.27 7.66 -7.28
CA ILE A 442 28.55 6.97 -8.35
C ILE A 442 28.23 5.52 -7.92
N ARG A 443 29.19 4.80 -7.34
CA ARG A 443 28.96 3.45 -6.82
C ARG A 443 27.90 3.45 -5.70
N TYR A 444 27.92 4.44 -4.85
CA TYR A 444 26.91 4.62 -3.80
C TYR A 444 25.51 4.80 -4.40
N ILE A 445 25.35 5.64 -5.45
CA ILE A 445 24.08 5.81 -6.17
C ILE A 445 23.65 4.50 -6.83
N ASP A 446 24.55 3.82 -7.52
CA ASP A 446 24.24 2.55 -8.20
C ASP A 446 23.81 1.49 -7.20
N SER A 447 24.46 1.37 -6.04
CA SER A 447 24.07 0.44 -4.97
C SER A 447 22.70 0.75 -4.40
N ILE A 448 22.35 2.02 -4.16
CA ILE A 448 21.01 2.43 -3.72
C ILE A 448 19.97 2.03 -4.75
N THR A 449 20.25 2.27 -6.03
CA THR A 449 19.31 1.98 -7.12
C THR A 449 19.12 0.48 -7.32
N GLU A 450 20.19 -0.32 -7.28
CA GLU A 450 20.16 -1.78 -7.42
C GLU A 450 19.44 -2.46 -6.24
N LEU A 451 19.62 -1.97 -5.02
CA LEU A 451 18.94 -2.45 -3.83
C LEU A 451 17.47 -2.00 -3.76
N GLY A 452 17.00 -1.21 -4.72
CA GLY A 452 15.65 -0.68 -4.72
C GLY A 452 15.34 0.23 -3.51
N LEU A 453 16.38 0.75 -2.86
CA LEU A 453 16.23 1.70 -1.75
C LEU A 453 15.72 3.02 -2.29
N ASN A 454 14.47 3.30 -2.02
CA ASN A 454 13.80 4.51 -2.51
C ASN A 454 14.25 5.71 -1.66
N VAL A 455 15.23 6.47 -2.15
CA VAL A 455 15.47 7.82 -1.61
C VAL A 455 14.30 8.68 -2.08
N GLU A 456 13.35 8.93 -1.19
CA GLU A 456 12.16 9.70 -1.52
C GLU A 456 12.54 11.10 -2.03
N GLY A 457 11.92 11.55 -3.12
CA GLY A 457 12.01 12.95 -3.57
C GLY A 457 11.43 13.91 -2.52
N GLU A 458 11.73 15.20 -2.59
CA GLU A 458 11.03 16.22 -1.80
C GLU A 458 9.61 16.38 -2.34
N SER A 459 8.64 16.71 -1.49
CA SER A 459 7.30 17.09 -1.90
C SER A 459 7.04 18.55 -1.56
N VAL A 460 6.45 19.27 -2.51
CA VAL A 460 5.93 20.62 -2.22
C VAL A 460 4.70 20.43 -1.36
N ALA A 461 4.81 20.69 -0.05
CA ALA A 461 3.67 20.66 0.86
C ALA A 461 2.80 21.90 0.61
N ASN A 462 1.96 21.86 -0.41
CA ASN A 462 0.93 22.87 -0.62
C ASN A 462 -0.32 22.52 0.20
N SER A 463 -0.26 22.77 1.51
CA SER A 463 -1.35 22.50 2.45
C SER A 463 -2.58 23.41 2.30
N ASN A 464 -2.54 24.39 1.40
CA ASN A 464 -3.58 25.43 1.26
C ASN A 464 -4.18 25.56 -0.16
N ASN A 465 -3.86 24.67 -1.09
CA ASN A 465 -4.40 24.80 -2.44
C ASN A 465 -5.62 23.89 -2.61
N ASP A 466 -6.66 24.43 -3.25
CA ASP A 466 -7.85 23.70 -3.68
C ASP A 466 -7.45 22.68 -4.77
N CYS A 467 -7.03 21.49 -4.37
CA CYS A 467 -6.53 20.44 -5.26
C CYS A 467 -6.99 19.05 -4.82
N VAL A 468 -7.27 18.20 -5.80
CA VAL A 468 -7.64 16.79 -5.59
C VAL A 468 -6.46 16.02 -5.00
N GLN A 469 -6.71 15.29 -3.93
CA GLN A 469 -5.71 14.46 -3.25
C GLN A 469 -5.65 13.07 -3.89
N LEU A 470 -4.48 12.65 -4.39
CA LEU A 470 -4.23 11.29 -4.85
C LEU A 470 -3.34 10.54 -3.86
N MET A 471 -3.85 9.49 -3.25
CA MET A 471 -3.09 8.73 -2.24
C MET A 471 -3.50 7.27 -2.15
N THR A 472 -2.70 6.47 -1.46
CA THR A 472 -3.11 5.09 -1.12
C THR A 472 -4.03 5.09 0.11
N VAL A 473 -4.86 4.05 0.22
CA VAL A 473 -5.73 3.85 1.41
C VAL A 473 -4.91 3.85 2.70
N HIS A 474 -3.72 3.23 2.70
CA HIS A 474 -2.83 3.22 3.87
C HIS A 474 -2.40 4.63 4.31
N LYS A 475 -2.10 5.51 3.35
CA LYS A 475 -1.74 6.92 3.65
C LYS A 475 -2.93 7.76 4.10
N SER A 476 -4.14 7.36 3.75
CA SER A 476 -5.36 8.07 4.18
C SER A 476 -5.77 7.76 5.62
N LYS A 477 -5.14 6.76 6.28
CA LYS A 477 -5.43 6.46 7.68
C LYS A 477 -5.15 7.67 8.57
N GLY A 478 -6.08 7.98 9.47
CA GLY A 478 -6.02 9.20 10.29
C GLY A 478 -6.53 10.48 9.60
N LEU A 479 -6.66 10.48 8.27
CA LEU A 479 -7.21 11.61 7.51
C LEU A 479 -8.73 11.44 7.28
N GLU A 480 -9.37 12.53 6.83
CA GLU A 480 -10.80 12.55 6.48
C GLU A 480 -11.05 13.55 5.36
N PHE A 481 -11.95 13.22 4.44
CA PHE A 481 -12.25 14.05 3.28
C PHE A 481 -13.77 14.12 3.05
N PRO A 482 -14.30 15.24 2.55
CA PRO A 482 -15.71 15.34 2.20
C PRO A 482 -16.15 14.23 1.25
N ILE A 483 -15.45 14.05 0.14
CA ILE A 483 -15.77 13.05 -0.89
C ILE A 483 -14.56 12.14 -1.10
N CYS A 484 -14.75 10.84 -0.88
CA CYS A 484 -13.73 9.83 -1.14
C CYS A 484 -14.11 9.01 -2.36
N ILE A 485 -13.20 8.91 -3.32
CA ILE A 485 -13.33 8.10 -4.53
C ILE A 485 -12.37 6.91 -4.42
N LEU A 486 -12.89 5.70 -4.33
CA LEU A 486 -12.09 4.49 -4.45
C LEU A 486 -11.89 4.17 -5.95
N ALA A 487 -10.69 4.41 -6.45
CA ALA A 487 -10.30 4.13 -7.83
C ALA A 487 -9.62 2.76 -7.94
N ASP A 488 -9.63 2.19 -9.15
CA ASP A 488 -9.11 0.85 -9.46
C ASP A 488 -9.64 -0.24 -8.52
N ALA A 489 -10.93 -0.14 -8.13
CA ALA A 489 -11.55 -1.11 -7.22
C ALA A 489 -11.56 -2.55 -7.76
N SER A 490 -11.34 -2.73 -9.06
CA SER A 490 -11.16 -4.03 -9.73
C SER A 490 -9.72 -4.57 -9.65
N HIS A 491 -8.82 -3.90 -8.93
CA HIS A 491 -7.45 -4.37 -8.71
C HIS A 491 -7.46 -5.68 -7.92
N LYS A 492 -6.81 -6.70 -8.47
CA LYS A 492 -6.73 -8.01 -7.79
C LYS A 492 -5.78 -7.93 -6.60
N TYR A 493 -6.16 -8.58 -5.51
CA TYR A 493 -5.26 -8.76 -4.38
C TYR A 493 -4.04 -9.58 -4.78
N ASN A 494 -2.88 -9.18 -4.31
CA ASN A 494 -1.66 -9.95 -4.51
C ASN A 494 -1.76 -11.23 -3.69
N ASN A 495 -1.62 -12.36 -4.35
CA ASN A 495 -1.45 -13.65 -3.69
C ASN A 495 -0.01 -14.07 -3.93
N ASP A 496 0.79 -14.11 -2.89
CA ASP A 496 2.15 -14.64 -2.95
C ASP A 496 2.11 -16.10 -3.36
N ARG A 497 2.93 -16.45 -4.36
CA ARG A 497 3.05 -17.81 -4.89
C ARG A 497 4.41 -18.42 -4.59
N GLU A 498 5.01 -18.01 -3.50
CA GLU A 498 6.31 -18.51 -3.08
C GLU A 498 6.26 -20.02 -2.83
N PRO A 499 7.38 -20.73 -2.98
CA PRO A 499 7.47 -22.15 -2.72
C PRO A 499 7.45 -22.51 -1.23
N TYR A 500 7.36 -21.53 -0.36
CA TYR A 500 7.27 -21.64 1.09
C TYR A 500 6.20 -20.72 1.65
N CYS A 501 5.74 -20.99 2.86
CA CYS A 501 4.92 -20.09 3.66
C CYS A 501 5.38 -20.17 5.12
N ILE A 502 5.26 -19.04 5.81
CA ILE A 502 5.66 -18.89 7.22
C ILE A 502 4.46 -18.36 8.00
N ASN A 503 4.30 -18.86 9.22
CA ASN A 503 3.30 -18.37 10.17
C ASN A 503 3.88 -18.45 11.58
N ASP A 504 3.71 -17.42 12.38
CA ASP A 504 4.31 -17.30 13.71
C ASP A 504 3.89 -18.42 14.68
N SER A 505 2.64 -18.89 14.56
CA SER A 505 2.10 -19.93 15.42
C SER A 505 2.31 -21.36 14.89
N TRP A 506 2.43 -21.50 13.56
CA TRP A 506 2.43 -22.81 12.88
C TRP A 506 3.75 -23.15 12.19
N GLY A 507 4.74 -22.23 12.22
CA GLY A 507 6.07 -22.44 11.69
C GLY A 507 6.14 -22.32 10.16
N VAL A 508 6.90 -23.21 9.52
CA VAL A 508 7.25 -23.14 8.09
C VAL A 508 6.61 -24.28 7.31
N GLY A 509 5.89 -23.93 6.27
CA GLY A 509 5.38 -24.86 5.26
C GLY A 509 6.19 -24.79 3.97
N LEU A 510 6.70 -25.91 3.50
CA LEU A 510 7.46 -26.01 2.26
C LEU A 510 6.73 -26.86 1.22
N LYS A 511 6.89 -26.53 -0.06
CA LYS A 511 6.51 -27.44 -1.15
C LYS A 511 7.49 -28.61 -1.22
N GLY A 512 6.95 -29.80 -1.35
CA GLY A 512 7.75 -30.99 -1.62
C GLY A 512 8.25 -31.02 -3.07
N TYR A 513 9.35 -31.76 -3.29
CA TYR A 513 9.92 -32.03 -4.60
C TYR A 513 10.04 -33.53 -4.81
N ASN A 514 9.53 -33.99 -5.94
CA ASN A 514 9.70 -35.37 -6.37
C ASN A 514 10.79 -35.43 -7.44
N SER A 515 11.94 -36.02 -7.09
CA SER A 515 13.11 -36.14 -7.99
C SER A 515 12.83 -37.06 -9.19
N ASP A 516 12.02 -38.09 -9.01
CA ASP A 516 11.73 -39.10 -10.04
C ASP A 516 10.85 -38.54 -11.15
N GLY A 517 9.86 -37.70 -10.77
CA GLY A 517 8.94 -37.04 -11.69
C GLY A 517 9.34 -35.59 -12.03
N MET A 518 10.38 -35.05 -11.42
CA MET A 518 10.81 -33.65 -11.58
C MET A 518 9.69 -32.62 -11.42
N TYR A 519 8.77 -32.85 -10.46
CA TYR A 519 7.68 -31.93 -10.18
C TYR A 519 7.65 -31.51 -8.70
N ARG A 520 7.11 -30.31 -8.47
CA ARG A 520 6.82 -29.80 -7.12
C ARG A 520 5.37 -30.10 -6.76
N TYR A 521 5.14 -30.43 -5.50
CA TYR A 521 3.79 -30.62 -4.94
C TYR A 521 3.64 -29.85 -3.63
N ASN A 522 2.42 -29.55 -3.26
CA ASN A 522 2.14 -28.90 -1.99
C ASN A 522 2.16 -29.97 -0.88
N SER A 523 2.98 -29.75 0.15
CA SER A 523 2.87 -30.55 1.37
C SER A 523 1.62 -30.15 2.16
N ILE A 524 1.16 -31.00 3.06
CA ILE A 524 -0.01 -30.72 3.90
C ILE A 524 0.26 -29.49 4.79
N GLN A 525 1.47 -29.37 5.37
CA GLN A 525 1.86 -28.17 6.13
C GLN A 525 1.77 -26.92 5.29
N PHE A 526 2.28 -26.99 4.06
CA PHE A 526 2.22 -25.86 3.15
C PHE A 526 0.77 -25.41 2.89
N ASP A 527 -0.11 -26.34 2.54
CA ASP A 527 -1.51 -26.02 2.25
C ASP A 527 -2.26 -25.55 3.52
N PHE A 528 -1.97 -26.13 4.68
CA PHE A 528 -2.56 -25.73 5.95
C PHE A 528 -2.15 -24.31 6.35
N ILE A 529 -0.84 -24.01 6.40
CA ILE A 529 -0.32 -22.68 6.75
C ILE A 529 -0.77 -21.65 5.74
N ARG A 530 -0.75 -22.00 4.45
CA ARG A 530 -1.24 -21.13 3.39
C ARG A 530 -2.71 -20.76 3.56
N ASN A 531 -3.57 -21.70 3.88
CA ASN A 531 -4.99 -21.42 4.09
C ASN A 531 -5.21 -20.44 5.25
N ILE A 532 -4.45 -20.58 6.33
CA ILE A 532 -4.47 -19.64 7.46
C ILE A 532 -4.02 -18.27 7.02
N ASN A 533 -2.89 -18.17 6.31
CA ASN A 533 -2.35 -16.92 5.83
C ASN A 533 -3.27 -16.24 4.81
N ASP A 534 -3.88 -16.99 3.88
CA ASP A 534 -4.86 -16.48 2.91
C ASP A 534 -6.11 -15.92 3.62
N THR A 535 -6.54 -16.55 4.72
CA THR A 535 -7.65 -16.07 5.54
C THR A 535 -7.28 -14.77 6.27
N ALA A 536 -6.09 -14.71 6.86
CA ALA A 536 -5.58 -13.50 7.51
C ALA A 536 -5.40 -12.34 6.51
N ALA A 537 -4.87 -12.63 5.32
CA ALA A 537 -4.75 -11.66 4.24
C ALA A 537 -6.11 -11.13 3.78
N MET A 538 -7.13 -12.00 3.69
CA MET A 538 -8.49 -11.56 3.36
C MET A 538 -9.09 -10.69 4.47
N SER A 539 -8.84 -11.02 5.73
CA SER A 539 -9.25 -10.20 6.88
C SER A 539 -8.62 -8.80 6.79
N GLU A 540 -7.34 -8.71 6.47
CA GLU A 540 -6.67 -7.41 6.25
C GLU A 540 -7.25 -6.67 5.04
N ASN A 541 -7.56 -7.36 3.95
CA ASN A 541 -8.19 -6.77 2.78
C ASN A 541 -9.54 -6.13 3.10
N LEU A 542 -10.37 -6.78 3.92
CA LEU A 542 -11.63 -6.21 4.39
C LEU A 542 -11.41 -4.96 5.26
N ARG A 543 -10.42 -4.98 6.16
CA ARG A 543 -10.07 -3.82 6.98
C ARG A 543 -9.57 -2.64 6.14
N VAL A 544 -8.78 -2.90 5.08
CA VAL A 544 -8.34 -1.84 4.14
C VAL A 544 -9.56 -1.21 3.44
N LEU A 545 -10.53 -2.02 2.99
CA LEU A 545 -11.78 -1.49 2.41
C LEU A 545 -12.58 -0.70 3.45
N TYR A 546 -12.65 -1.18 4.70
CA TYR A 546 -13.31 -0.46 5.80
C TYR A 546 -12.67 0.91 6.05
N VAL A 547 -11.34 0.97 6.09
CA VAL A 547 -10.62 2.23 6.24
C VAL A 547 -10.92 3.16 5.07
N ALA A 548 -10.88 2.67 3.82
CA ALA A 548 -11.20 3.49 2.64
C ALA A 548 -12.59 4.11 2.73
N MET A 549 -13.61 3.31 3.08
CA MET A 549 -14.99 3.77 3.17
C MET A 549 -15.22 4.77 4.32
N THR A 550 -14.53 4.56 5.44
CA THR A 550 -14.65 5.43 6.65
C THR A 550 -13.85 6.72 6.56
N ARG A 551 -13.12 6.99 5.47
CA ARG A 551 -12.47 8.30 5.24
C ARG A 551 -13.48 9.35 4.77
N ALA A 552 -14.59 8.93 4.18
CA ALA A 552 -15.61 9.82 3.64
C ALA A 552 -16.45 10.49 4.74
N LYS A 553 -16.59 11.81 4.66
CA LYS A 553 -17.50 12.59 5.52
C LYS A 553 -18.90 12.66 4.93
N GLU A 554 -19.01 12.98 3.64
CA GLU A 554 -20.27 13.27 2.95
C GLU A 554 -20.66 12.18 1.96
N LYS A 555 -19.68 11.71 1.15
CA LYS A 555 -19.95 10.79 0.06
C LYS A 555 -18.79 9.84 -0.19
N PHE A 556 -19.11 8.58 -0.37
CA PHE A 556 -18.17 7.56 -0.84
C PHE A 556 -18.58 7.10 -2.23
N VAL A 557 -17.63 7.09 -3.15
CA VAL A 557 -17.81 6.68 -4.55
C VAL A 557 -16.80 5.59 -4.89
N ALA A 558 -17.21 4.50 -5.50
CA ALA A 558 -16.29 3.48 -5.99
C ALA A 558 -16.40 3.33 -7.51
N PHE A 559 -15.26 3.44 -8.20
CA PHE A 559 -15.15 3.19 -9.63
C PHE A 559 -14.74 1.73 -9.86
N ILE A 560 -15.58 1.03 -10.59
CA ILE A 560 -15.42 -0.39 -10.90
C ILE A 560 -15.40 -0.53 -12.42
N SER A 561 -14.27 -0.89 -12.97
CA SER A 561 -14.10 -1.00 -14.43
C SER A 561 -14.00 -2.45 -14.86
N ASP A 562 -14.76 -2.83 -15.89
CA ASP A 562 -14.76 -4.18 -16.45
C ASP A 562 -15.19 -4.16 -17.93
N LYS A 563 -14.78 -5.18 -18.69
CA LYS A 563 -15.23 -5.39 -20.08
C LYS A 563 -16.61 -6.06 -20.17
N SER A 564 -17.04 -6.75 -19.11
CA SER A 564 -18.29 -7.53 -19.10
C SER A 564 -18.93 -7.63 -17.72
N PHE A 565 -19.68 -6.61 -17.33
CA PHE A 565 -20.37 -6.61 -16.04
C PHE A 565 -21.43 -7.71 -15.91
N ARG A 566 -22.18 -8.01 -16.96
CA ARG A 566 -23.26 -9.01 -16.89
C ARG A 566 -22.73 -10.37 -16.45
N SER A 567 -21.65 -10.86 -17.09
CA SER A 567 -21.04 -12.13 -16.72
C SER A 567 -20.38 -12.09 -15.32
N ARG A 568 -19.77 -10.96 -14.97
CA ARG A 568 -19.13 -10.75 -13.66
C ARG A 568 -20.17 -10.76 -12.53
N VAL A 569 -21.23 -10.00 -12.66
CA VAL A 569 -22.31 -9.89 -11.67
C VAL A 569 -23.07 -11.22 -11.55
N ASN A 570 -23.37 -11.91 -12.67
CA ASN A 570 -24.00 -13.22 -12.62
C ASN A 570 -23.14 -14.24 -11.85
N ARG A 571 -21.84 -14.29 -12.06
CA ARG A 571 -20.91 -15.13 -11.30
C ARG A 571 -20.88 -14.78 -9.81
N LEU A 572 -20.95 -13.48 -9.46
CA LEU A 572 -21.00 -13.03 -8.07
C LEU A 572 -22.32 -13.41 -7.40
N SER A 573 -23.44 -13.42 -8.14
CA SER A 573 -24.74 -13.84 -7.62
C SER A 573 -24.75 -15.28 -7.10
N GLU A 574 -23.91 -16.16 -7.65
CA GLU A 574 -23.76 -17.54 -7.20
C GLU A 574 -23.20 -17.67 -5.78
N LYS A 575 -22.50 -16.62 -5.28
CA LYS A 575 -21.93 -16.55 -3.92
C LYS A 575 -22.97 -16.19 -2.86
N ILE A 576 -24.16 -15.78 -3.26
CA ILE A 576 -25.25 -15.39 -2.36
C ILE A 576 -26.13 -16.60 -2.06
N TYR A 577 -26.35 -16.86 -0.78
CA TYR A 577 -27.22 -17.93 -0.30
C TYR A 577 -28.26 -17.37 0.67
N LYS A 578 -29.54 -17.43 0.30
CA LYS A 578 -30.65 -16.94 1.13
C LYS A 578 -30.42 -15.52 1.68
N GLY A 579 -30.07 -14.59 0.79
CA GLY A 579 -29.80 -13.21 1.14
C GLY A 579 -28.53 -12.96 2.00
N ARG A 580 -27.60 -13.93 2.05
CA ARG A 580 -26.35 -13.83 2.82
C ARG A 580 -25.16 -14.25 1.99
N ILE A 581 -24.00 -13.68 2.30
CA ILE A 581 -22.70 -14.07 1.75
C ILE A 581 -21.99 -14.86 2.86
N LEU A 582 -21.67 -16.13 2.59
CA LEU A 582 -21.02 -16.96 3.60
C LEU A 582 -19.51 -16.67 3.68
N PRO A 583 -18.86 -16.83 4.84
CA PRO A 583 -17.44 -16.49 5.04
C PRO A 583 -16.50 -17.13 3.99
N PHE A 584 -16.72 -18.39 3.63
CA PHE A 584 -15.94 -19.06 2.59
C PHE A 584 -16.12 -18.42 1.19
N ALA A 585 -17.30 -17.84 0.90
CA ALA A 585 -17.55 -17.17 -0.36
C ALA A 585 -16.86 -15.79 -0.42
N VAL A 586 -16.75 -15.12 0.73
CA VAL A 586 -15.97 -13.88 0.88
C VAL A 586 -14.49 -14.16 0.59
N ARG A 587 -13.91 -15.23 1.16
CA ARG A 587 -12.50 -15.62 0.91
C ARG A 587 -12.15 -15.87 -0.55
N GLN A 588 -13.14 -16.20 -1.37
CA GLN A 588 -12.94 -16.43 -2.81
C GLN A 588 -13.03 -15.17 -3.66
N ILE A 589 -13.27 -14.00 -3.06
CA ILE A 589 -13.29 -12.71 -3.76
C ILE A 589 -11.89 -12.10 -3.68
N ASN A 590 -11.41 -11.52 -4.77
CA ASN A 590 -10.02 -11.10 -4.89
C ASN A 590 -9.83 -9.62 -5.27
N ASN A 591 -10.88 -8.81 -5.12
CA ASN A 591 -10.81 -7.35 -5.32
C ASN A 591 -11.95 -6.63 -4.61
N ASP A 592 -11.75 -5.34 -4.31
CA ASP A 592 -12.72 -4.52 -3.60
C ASP A 592 -14.02 -4.31 -4.39
N GLY A 593 -13.92 -4.19 -5.72
CA GLY A 593 -15.08 -4.02 -6.60
C GLY A 593 -16.05 -5.19 -6.56
N ASP A 594 -15.54 -6.44 -6.52
CA ASP A 594 -16.38 -7.64 -6.38
C ASP A 594 -17.04 -7.72 -5.00
N LEU A 595 -16.36 -7.29 -3.93
CA LEU A 595 -16.94 -7.19 -2.59
C LEU A 595 -18.10 -6.18 -2.56
N LEU A 596 -17.92 -5.02 -3.17
CA LEU A 596 -18.97 -4.00 -3.25
C LEU A 596 -20.12 -4.44 -4.16
N LEU A 597 -19.85 -5.10 -5.30
CA LEU A 597 -20.89 -5.57 -6.21
C LEU A 597 -21.75 -6.67 -5.60
N VAL A 598 -21.12 -7.66 -4.92
CA VAL A 598 -21.87 -8.76 -4.31
C VAL A 598 -22.74 -8.28 -3.15
N THR A 599 -22.28 -7.29 -2.38
CA THR A 599 -23.13 -6.66 -1.34
C THR A 599 -24.20 -5.78 -1.94
N ALA A 600 -23.89 -5.02 -3.01
CA ALA A 600 -24.88 -4.21 -3.70
C ALA A 600 -26.04 -5.04 -4.25
N LEU A 601 -25.83 -6.28 -4.69
CA LEU A 601 -26.91 -7.19 -5.11
C LEU A 601 -27.96 -7.44 -4.02
N LEU A 602 -27.57 -7.31 -2.75
CA LEU A 602 -28.46 -7.46 -1.59
C LEU A 602 -29.22 -6.17 -1.24
N HIS A 603 -28.89 -5.04 -1.86
CA HIS A 603 -29.53 -3.74 -1.57
C HIS A 603 -30.76 -3.50 -2.45
N LYS A 604 -31.80 -2.84 -1.90
CA LYS A 604 -33.08 -2.56 -2.59
C LYS A 604 -32.92 -1.78 -3.91
N ASN A 605 -31.99 -0.83 -3.99
CA ASN A 605 -31.78 0.04 -5.16
C ASN A 605 -31.03 -0.65 -6.32
N SER A 606 -30.61 -1.91 -6.18
CA SER A 606 -29.78 -2.60 -7.17
C SER A 606 -30.57 -3.48 -8.15
N SER A 607 -31.75 -3.04 -8.57
CA SER A 607 -32.59 -3.77 -9.55
C SER A 607 -31.82 -4.04 -10.87
N VAL A 608 -31.10 -3.04 -11.38
CA VAL A 608 -30.29 -3.15 -12.61
C VAL A 608 -29.28 -4.29 -12.52
N LEU A 609 -28.56 -4.41 -11.39
CA LEU A 609 -27.59 -5.52 -11.21
C LEU A 609 -28.30 -6.87 -11.14
N ARG A 610 -29.46 -6.94 -10.49
CA ARG A 610 -30.22 -8.19 -10.37
C ARG A 610 -30.83 -8.65 -11.70
N GLU A 611 -31.13 -7.73 -12.63
CA GLU A 611 -31.55 -8.05 -13.99
C GLU A 611 -30.47 -8.78 -14.80
N TRP A 612 -29.19 -8.58 -14.44
CA TRP A 612 -28.07 -9.29 -15.08
C TRP A 612 -27.85 -10.70 -14.51
N CYS A 613 -28.58 -11.07 -13.45
CA CYS A 613 -28.44 -12.36 -12.79
C CYS A 613 -29.43 -13.38 -13.33
N GLU A 614 -28.98 -14.62 -13.56
CA GLU A 614 -29.87 -15.74 -13.91
C GLU A 614 -30.67 -16.27 -12.73
N ASN A 615 -30.15 -16.07 -11.51
CA ASN A 615 -30.76 -16.54 -10.26
C ASN A 615 -31.56 -15.42 -9.60
N SER A 616 -32.68 -15.82 -8.96
CA SER A 616 -33.43 -14.91 -8.07
C SER A 616 -32.63 -14.69 -6.79
N ILE A 617 -32.42 -13.44 -6.42
CA ILE A 617 -31.67 -13.03 -5.23
C ILE A 617 -32.66 -12.49 -4.19
N GLU A 618 -32.59 -13.04 -2.98
CA GLU A 618 -33.24 -12.46 -1.80
C GLU A 618 -32.40 -11.24 -1.38
N TYR A 619 -33.05 -10.08 -1.18
CA TYR A 619 -32.39 -8.84 -0.85
C TYR A 619 -33.09 -8.09 0.30
N ASP A 620 -32.36 -7.21 0.97
CA ASP A 620 -32.90 -6.35 2.02
C ASP A 620 -33.81 -5.26 1.40
N ARG A 621 -35.08 -5.28 1.81
CA ARG A 621 -36.09 -4.31 1.38
C ARG A 621 -36.19 -3.09 2.29
N GLU A 622 -35.59 -3.16 3.48
CA GLU A 622 -35.79 -2.19 4.56
C GLU A 622 -34.56 -1.29 4.79
N SER A 623 -33.50 -1.43 3.95
CA SER A 623 -32.29 -0.58 4.08
C SER A 623 -32.65 0.92 4.12
N ASN A 624 -32.09 1.63 5.09
CA ASN A 624 -32.45 3.02 5.42
C ASN A 624 -31.66 4.08 4.63
N PHE A 625 -30.80 3.69 3.70
CA PHE A 625 -30.03 4.61 2.85
C PHE A 625 -30.29 4.38 1.37
N THR A 626 -29.84 5.31 0.55
CA THR A 626 -29.92 5.21 -0.92
C THR A 626 -28.53 4.85 -1.46
N LEU A 627 -28.45 3.75 -2.20
CA LEU A 627 -27.28 3.40 -3.00
C LEU A 627 -27.52 3.84 -4.44
N SER A 628 -26.69 4.72 -4.96
CA SER A 628 -26.68 5.13 -6.36
C SER A 628 -25.84 4.15 -7.18
N LEU A 629 -26.40 3.72 -8.30
CA LEU A 629 -25.71 2.93 -9.30
C LEU A 629 -25.67 3.71 -10.61
N ASN A 630 -24.48 4.08 -11.04
CA ASN A 630 -24.26 4.78 -12.29
C ASN A 630 -23.54 3.83 -13.24
N VAL A 631 -24.14 3.52 -14.40
CA VAL A 631 -23.58 2.64 -15.41
C VAL A 631 -23.19 3.49 -16.59
N ILE A 632 -21.88 3.57 -16.85
CA ILE A 632 -21.32 4.31 -17.98
C ILE A 632 -21.06 3.27 -19.09
N GLU A 633 -21.93 3.28 -20.11
CA GLU A 633 -21.77 2.56 -21.37
C GLU A 633 -21.12 3.52 -22.38
N GLU A 634 -20.42 2.98 -23.40
CA GLU A 634 -19.71 3.75 -24.43
C GLU A 634 -20.59 4.82 -25.10
#